data_65076fb74904a0ff28dafef890a37193
#
_entry.id   65076fb74904a0ff28dafef890a37193
#
_cell.length_a   1.000
_cell.length_b   1.000
_cell.length_c   1.000
_cell.angle_alpha   90.00
_cell.angle_beta   90.00
_cell.angle_gamma   90.00
#
_symmetry.space_group_name_H-M   'P 1'
#
loop_
_entity.id
_entity.type
_entity.pdbx_description
1 polymer ?
#
loop_
_entity_poly.entity_id
_entity_poly.type
_entity_poly.pdbx_seq_one_letter_code
_entity_poly.pdbx_strand_id
1 'polypeptide(L)'
;MSHKTTVSKKEVLTGKHKIGLLLVSLSVLMLEFTLIRVLSVSLWYHFAFMIISIALLGLGISGVTILISDKINKSEINGFLNITTMLFAVSIIASFLAINKIPFDPFSLFSDSSQFLYLPVYYILITLPFFLAGLIIGQLFTRFKTSINKLYFYDLLGAGLGCFVFILILPVFGGSGGIAAASIIACLGTLVFAMQKNRRQSIALFGAIIMLLLNGIFLSNPDAYLPISISSNKVYGNYIKENPDLRLQTRWNSFSKVDIMKDDGENVDDYPV
;
A
#
# COMPACT_ATOMS: atom_id res chain seq x y z
N MET A 1 7.42 -1.55 52.67
CA MET A 1 7.50 -1.68 51.19
C MET A 1 6.23 -1.09 50.59
N SER A 2 6.30 0.13 50.08
CA SER A 2 5.14 0.85 49.52
C SER A 2 4.99 0.46 48.07
N HIS A 3 3.98 -0.34 47.74
CA HIS A 3 3.57 -0.59 46.37
C HIS A 3 2.97 0.72 45.79
N LYS A 4 3.78 1.47 45.04
CA LYS A 4 3.28 2.52 44.16
C LYS A 4 2.48 1.86 43.04
N THR A 5 1.19 1.73 43.24
CA THR A 5 0.21 1.46 42.20
C THR A 5 0.23 2.65 41.23
N THR A 6 0.98 2.52 40.13
CA THR A 6 0.91 3.45 39.00
C THR A 6 -0.51 3.31 38.41
N VAL A 7 -1.39 4.24 38.77
CA VAL A 7 -2.70 4.37 38.13
C VAL A 7 -2.47 4.67 36.66
N SER A 8 -2.62 3.65 35.83
CA SER A 8 -2.60 3.79 34.36
C SER A 8 -3.68 4.78 33.96
N LYS A 9 -3.26 5.94 33.48
CA LYS A 9 -4.16 6.98 32.98
C LYS A 9 -4.99 6.35 31.87
N LYS A 10 -6.29 6.18 32.10
CA LYS A 10 -7.23 5.55 31.15
C LYS A 10 -7.22 6.37 29.87
N GLU A 11 -6.61 5.82 28.83
CA GLU A 11 -6.57 6.47 27.51
C GLU A 11 -8.00 6.62 26.98
N VAL A 12 -8.37 7.81 26.51
CA VAL A 12 -9.71 8.13 26.01
C VAL A 12 -9.68 8.14 24.49
N LEU A 13 -10.63 7.43 23.88
CA LEU A 13 -10.81 7.44 22.42
C LEU A 13 -11.24 8.84 21.97
N THR A 14 -10.40 9.47 21.14
CA THR A 14 -10.65 10.83 20.60
C THR A 14 -11.13 10.77 19.15
N GLY A 15 -11.64 11.90 18.62
CA GLY A 15 -11.99 12.04 17.20
C GLY A 15 -10.81 11.75 16.27
N LYS A 16 -9.58 12.08 16.69
CA LYS A 16 -8.36 11.84 15.92
C LYS A 16 -8.10 10.35 15.69
N HIS A 17 -8.27 9.52 16.72
CA HIS A 17 -8.11 8.06 16.61
C HIS A 17 -9.10 7.49 15.59
N LYS A 18 -10.34 7.99 15.57
CA LYS A 18 -11.38 7.53 14.64
C LYS A 18 -11.08 7.94 13.21
N ILE A 19 -10.76 9.23 12.98
CA ILE A 19 -10.43 9.75 11.65
C ILE A 19 -9.13 9.14 11.14
N GLY A 20 -8.11 9.01 12.00
CA GLY A 20 -6.85 8.37 11.63
C GLY A 20 -7.05 6.89 11.23
N LEU A 21 -7.88 6.15 11.98
CA LEU A 21 -8.25 4.77 11.62
C LEU A 21 -8.96 4.72 10.27
N LEU A 22 -9.94 5.58 10.05
CA LEU A 22 -10.66 5.69 8.77
C LEU A 22 -9.69 5.90 7.61
N LEU A 23 -8.74 6.83 7.74
CA LEU A 23 -7.76 7.13 6.69
C LEU A 23 -6.79 5.96 6.45
N VAL A 24 -6.37 5.26 7.51
CA VAL A 24 -5.51 4.07 7.37
C VAL A 24 -6.26 2.96 6.65
N SER A 25 -7.48 2.63 7.07
CA SER A 25 -8.30 1.57 6.44
C SER A 25 -8.65 1.91 5.00
N LEU A 26 -8.93 3.18 4.69
CA LEU A 26 -9.13 3.68 3.34
C LEU A 26 -7.88 3.46 2.49
N SER A 27 -6.70 3.84 3.00
CA SER A 27 -5.42 3.65 2.30
C SER A 27 -5.11 2.18 2.06
N VAL A 28 -5.40 1.29 3.03
CA VAL A 28 -5.15 -0.16 2.93
C VAL A 28 -5.95 -0.77 1.78
N LEU A 29 -7.27 -0.55 1.77
CA LEU A 29 -8.13 -1.13 0.72
C LEU A 29 -7.85 -0.54 -0.65
N MET A 30 -7.60 0.77 -0.72
CA MET A 30 -7.18 1.40 -1.96
C MET A 30 -5.86 0.82 -2.47
N LEU A 31 -4.86 0.61 -1.60
CA LEU A 31 -3.59 -0.03 -1.93
C LEU A 31 -3.78 -1.45 -2.43
N GLU A 32 -4.59 -2.25 -1.73
CA GLU A 32 -4.88 -3.64 -2.08
C GLU A 32 -5.46 -3.75 -3.48
N PHE A 33 -6.54 -3.00 -3.78
CA PHE A 33 -7.14 -3.00 -5.12
C PHE A 33 -6.20 -2.47 -6.19
N THR A 34 -5.40 -1.45 -5.87
CA THR A 34 -4.40 -0.91 -6.83
C THR A 34 -3.34 -1.97 -7.14
N LEU A 35 -2.79 -2.66 -6.13
CA LEU A 35 -1.80 -3.73 -6.33
C LEU A 35 -2.40 -4.91 -7.11
N ILE A 36 -3.64 -5.30 -6.84
CA ILE A 36 -4.34 -6.33 -7.62
C ILE A 36 -4.33 -5.95 -9.10
N ARG A 37 -4.63 -4.71 -9.47
CA ARG A 37 -4.61 -4.25 -10.86
C ARG A 37 -3.22 -4.13 -11.42
N VAL A 38 -2.30 -3.54 -10.70
CA VAL A 38 -0.91 -3.41 -11.14
C VAL A 38 -0.30 -4.79 -11.42
N LEU A 39 -0.45 -5.75 -10.50
CA LEU A 39 0.13 -7.08 -10.68
C LEU A 39 -0.59 -7.91 -11.76
N SER A 40 -1.88 -7.72 -11.98
CA SER A 40 -2.57 -8.37 -13.10
C SER A 40 -2.05 -7.88 -14.45
N VAL A 41 -1.64 -6.61 -14.54
CA VAL A 41 -1.02 -6.04 -15.74
C VAL A 41 0.47 -6.40 -15.83
N SER A 42 1.21 -6.30 -14.73
CA SER A 42 2.65 -6.52 -14.67
C SER A 42 3.04 -7.99 -14.84
N LEU A 43 2.38 -8.88 -14.10
CA LEU A 43 2.63 -10.33 -14.13
C LEU A 43 1.52 -11.04 -14.95
N TRP A 44 0.57 -11.66 -14.27
CA TRP A 44 -0.60 -12.32 -14.86
C TRP A 44 -1.78 -12.21 -13.91
N TYR A 45 -3.00 -12.30 -14.42
CA TYR A 45 -4.23 -12.16 -13.61
C TYR A 45 -4.32 -13.12 -12.42
N HIS A 46 -3.69 -14.30 -12.51
CA HIS A 46 -3.62 -15.27 -11.41
C HIS A 46 -2.92 -14.70 -10.17
N PHE A 47 -1.92 -13.82 -10.35
CA PHE A 47 -1.19 -13.20 -9.25
C PHE A 47 -1.98 -12.11 -8.53
N ALA A 48 -3.12 -11.68 -9.09
CA ALA A 48 -4.03 -10.77 -8.41
C ALA A 48 -4.53 -11.36 -7.07
N PHE A 49 -4.87 -12.65 -7.05
CA PHE A 49 -5.32 -13.33 -5.82
C PHE A 49 -4.24 -13.46 -4.76
N MET A 50 -2.97 -13.50 -5.17
CA MET A 50 -1.83 -13.50 -4.27
C MET A 50 -1.82 -12.26 -3.37
N ILE A 51 -2.24 -11.09 -3.87
CA ILE A 51 -2.26 -9.85 -3.08
C ILE A 51 -3.21 -9.96 -1.89
N ILE A 52 -4.39 -10.53 -2.06
CA ILE A 52 -5.34 -10.73 -0.96
C ILE A 52 -4.71 -11.59 0.13
N SER A 53 -4.05 -12.68 -0.26
CA SER A 53 -3.37 -13.58 0.69
C SER A 53 -2.22 -12.89 1.42
N ILE A 54 -1.44 -12.05 0.71
CA ILE A 54 -0.33 -11.29 1.29
C ILE A 54 -0.85 -10.21 2.24
N ALA A 55 -1.93 -9.52 1.88
CA ALA A 55 -2.56 -8.52 2.75
C ALA A 55 -3.04 -9.17 4.06
N LEU A 56 -3.75 -10.30 3.97
CA LEU A 56 -4.19 -11.06 5.14
C LEU A 56 -3.00 -11.57 5.97
N LEU A 57 -1.92 -12.03 5.33
CA LEU A 57 -0.69 -12.44 6.02
C LEU A 57 -0.08 -11.28 6.80
N GLY A 58 0.04 -10.10 6.20
CA GLY A 58 0.57 -8.90 6.85
C GLY A 58 -0.26 -8.49 8.07
N LEU A 59 -1.59 -8.43 7.91
CA LEU A 59 -2.51 -8.15 9.00
C LEU A 59 -2.44 -9.23 10.10
N GLY A 60 -2.35 -10.50 9.73
CA GLY A 60 -2.23 -11.61 10.68
C GLY A 60 -0.94 -11.57 11.49
N ILE A 61 0.22 -11.38 10.84
CA ILE A 61 1.52 -11.26 11.51
C ILE A 61 1.51 -10.05 12.46
N SER A 62 0.88 -8.94 12.09
CA SER A 62 0.77 -7.75 12.95
C SER A 62 -0.01 -8.06 14.24
N GLY A 63 -1.10 -8.82 14.15
CA GLY A 63 -1.88 -9.26 15.31
C GLY A 63 -1.05 -10.10 16.28
N VAL A 64 -0.30 -11.08 15.76
CA VAL A 64 0.61 -11.90 16.56
C VAL A 64 1.72 -11.05 17.17
N THR A 65 2.28 -10.11 16.43
CA THR A 65 3.32 -9.19 16.91
C THR A 65 2.83 -8.34 18.09
N ILE A 66 1.61 -7.81 18.03
CA ILE A 66 0.99 -7.06 19.13
C ILE A 66 0.79 -7.96 20.35
N LEU A 67 0.38 -9.21 20.16
CA LEU A 67 0.13 -10.14 21.25
C LEU A 67 1.42 -10.47 22.02
N ILE A 68 2.54 -10.67 21.30
CA ILE A 68 3.81 -11.12 21.88
C ILE A 68 4.65 -9.93 22.40
N SER A 69 4.51 -8.73 21.82
CA SER A 69 5.41 -7.61 22.07
C SER A 69 4.94 -6.71 23.22
N ASP A 70 5.47 -6.93 24.39
CA ASP A 70 5.30 -6.04 25.55
C ASP A 70 5.73 -4.59 25.28
N LYS A 71 6.74 -4.39 24.43
CA LYS A 71 7.24 -3.04 24.08
C LYS A 71 6.19 -2.23 23.34
N ILE A 72 5.50 -2.86 22.39
CA ILE A 72 4.42 -2.24 21.64
C ILE A 72 3.24 -1.92 22.56
N ASN A 73 2.89 -2.86 23.42
CA ASN A 73 1.77 -2.71 24.35
C ASN A 73 2.00 -1.66 25.45
N LYS A 74 3.24 -1.40 25.82
CA LYS A 74 3.64 -0.38 26.82
C LYS A 74 3.99 0.98 26.21
N SER A 75 4.05 1.10 24.88
CA SER A 75 4.38 2.35 24.20
C SER A 75 3.29 3.42 24.37
N GLU A 76 3.68 4.70 24.30
CA GLU A 76 2.73 5.80 24.22
C GLU A 76 1.96 5.72 22.89
N ILE A 77 0.63 5.60 22.97
CA ILE A 77 -0.22 5.26 21.82
C ILE A 77 -0.11 6.28 20.69
N ASN A 78 -0.16 7.59 20.99
CA ASN A 78 -0.16 8.62 19.94
C ASN A 78 1.17 8.68 19.19
N GLY A 79 2.30 8.52 19.92
CA GLY A 79 3.62 8.46 19.30
C GLY A 79 3.81 7.21 18.45
N PHE A 80 3.31 6.06 18.93
CA PHE A 80 3.33 4.82 18.18
C PHE A 80 2.51 4.93 16.88
N LEU A 81 1.25 5.38 16.97
CA LEU A 81 0.36 5.53 15.80
C LEU A 81 0.97 6.47 14.77
N ASN A 82 1.48 7.61 15.21
CA ASN A 82 2.05 8.62 14.32
C ASN A 82 3.27 8.09 13.54
N ILE A 83 4.25 7.46 14.24
CA ILE A 83 5.45 6.92 13.59
C ILE A 83 5.09 5.76 12.67
N THR A 84 4.24 4.83 13.15
CA THR A 84 3.90 3.63 12.38
C THR A 84 3.09 4.00 11.13
N THR A 85 2.20 5.01 11.19
CA THR A 85 1.45 5.49 10.02
C THR A 85 2.37 6.18 9.02
N MET A 86 3.38 6.93 9.48
CA MET A 86 4.38 7.49 8.58
C MET A 86 5.19 6.37 7.90
N LEU A 87 5.65 5.36 8.67
CA LEU A 87 6.35 4.21 8.10
C LEU A 87 5.48 3.45 7.09
N PHE A 88 4.18 3.32 7.36
CA PHE A 88 3.21 2.76 6.43
C PHE A 88 3.18 3.55 5.11
N ALA A 89 3.05 4.88 5.16
CA ALA A 89 3.04 5.73 3.98
C ALA A 89 4.33 5.60 3.14
N VAL A 90 5.49 5.58 3.80
CA VAL A 90 6.81 5.40 3.15
C VAL A 90 6.92 3.99 2.57
N SER A 91 6.48 2.96 3.29
CA SER A 91 6.57 1.57 2.85
C SER A 91 5.76 1.30 1.58
N ILE A 92 4.63 1.97 1.36
CA ILE A 92 3.84 1.88 0.14
C ILE A 92 4.71 2.19 -1.09
N ILE A 93 5.36 3.35 -1.09
CA ILE A 93 6.20 3.78 -2.22
C ILE A 93 7.49 2.95 -2.29
N ALA A 94 8.15 2.74 -1.16
CA ALA A 94 9.42 1.99 -1.11
C ALA A 94 9.24 0.55 -1.59
N SER A 95 8.20 -0.15 -1.13
CA SER A 95 7.89 -1.51 -1.57
C SER A 95 7.57 -1.55 -3.06
N PHE A 96 6.77 -0.61 -3.55
CA PHE A 96 6.42 -0.54 -4.97
C PHE A 96 7.64 -0.33 -5.86
N LEU A 97 8.52 0.61 -5.51
CA LEU A 97 9.77 0.85 -6.24
C LEU A 97 10.72 -0.35 -6.17
N ALA A 98 10.77 -1.03 -5.02
CA ALA A 98 11.63 -2.19 -4.83
C ALA A 98 11.15 -3.40 -5.66
N ILE A 99 9.86 -3.72 -5.65
CA ILE A 99 9.33 -4.86 -6.44
C ILE A 99 9.52 -4.66 -7.94
N ASN A 100 9.45 -3.44 -8.45
CA ASN A 100 9.67 -3.15 -9.87
C ASN A 100 11.15 -3.26 -10.30
N LYS A 101 12.09 -3.35 -9.35
CA LYS A 101 13.51 -3.59 -9.63
C LYS A 101 13.90 -5.07 -9.56
N ILE A 102 13.04 -5.92 -8.98
CA ILE A 102 13.30 -7.35 -8.87
C ILE A 102 12.85 -8.02 -10.17
N PRO A 103 13.75 -8.69 -10.89
CA PRO A 103 13.41 -9.41 -12.13
C PRO A 103 12.70 -10.73 -11.78
N PHE A 104 11.56 -10.64 -11.10
CA PHE A 104 10.77 -11.79 -10.73
C PHE A 104 9.88 -12.22 -11.88
N ASP A 105 10.09 -13.48 -12.31
CA ASP A 105 9.31 -14.12 -13.34
C ASP A 105 8.78 -15.46 -12.82
N PRO A 106 7.49 -15.56 -12.50
CA PRO A 106 6.91 -16.78 -11.95
C PRO A 106 7.00 -18.01 -12.86
N PHE A 107 7.06 -17.81 -14.17
CA PHE A 107 7.12 -18.91 -15.14
C PHE A 107 8.53 -19.48 -15.29
N SER A 108 9.53 -18.72 -14.92
CA SER A 108 10.93 -19.15 -14.93
C SER A 108 11.37 -19.85 -13.64
N LEU A 109 10.47 -20.09 -12.68
CA LEU A 109 10.78 -20.73 -11.39
C LEU A 109 11.50 -22.08 -11.55
N PHE A 110 11.15 -22.88 -12.55
CA PHE A 110 11.75 -24.20 -12.78
C PHE A 110 12.99 -24.16 -13.67
N SER A 111 13.19 -23.10 -14.43
CA SER A 111 14.33 -22.94 -15.35
C SER A 111 15.45 -22.08 -14.76
N ASP A 112 15.13 -21.17 -13.83
CA ASP A 112 16.08 -20.25 -13.18
C ASP A 112 15.99 -20.34 -11.66
N SER A 113 17.00 -20.96 -11.04
CA SER A 113 17.06 -21.15 -9.58
C SER A 113 17.08 -19.84 -8.79
N SER A 114 17.46 -18.72 -9.40
CA SER A 114 17.46 -17.41 -8.73
C SER A 114 16.04 -16.95 -8.36
N GLN A 115 15.02 -17.41 -9.08
CA GLN A 115 13.62 -17.09 -8.84
C GLN A 115 13.13 -17.57 -7.46
N PHE A 116 13.68 -18.66 -6.94
CA PHE A 116 13.38 -19.14 -5.58
C PHE A 116 13.83 -18.16 -4.49
N LEU A 117 14.82 -17.30 -4.77
CA LEU A 117 15.25 -16.22 -3.87
C LEU A 117 14.40 -14.96 -4.07
N TYR A 118 14.04 -14.64 -5.29
CA TYR A 118 13.24 -13.44 -5.59
C TYR A 118 11.82 -13.55 -5.05
N LEU A 119 11.21 -14.73 -5.07
CA LEU A 119 9.84 -14.96 -4.59
C LEU A 119 9.62 -14.51 -3.12
N PRO A 120 10.38 -15.02 -2.11
CA PRO A 120 10.18 -14.57 -0.72
C PRO A 120 10.49 -13.08 -0.52
N VAL A 121 11.47 -12.52 -1.22
CA VAL A 121 11.78 -11.08 -1.14
C VAL A 121 10.60 -10.27 -1.67
N TYR A 122 10.02 -10.68 -2.79
CA TYR A 122 8.83 -10.05 -3.37
C TYR A 122 7.64 -10.08 -2.40
N TYR A 123 7.39 -11.24 -1.77
CA TYR A 123 6.36 -11.42 -0.76
C TYR A 123 6.57 -10.52 0.47
N ILE A 124 7.80 -10.46 1.01
CA ILE A 124 8.13 -9.63 2.17
C ILE A 124 7.88 -8.15 1.87
N LEU A 125 8.32 -7.68 0.69
CA LEU A 125 8.16 -6.28 0.29
C LEU A 125 6.69 -5.88 0.19
N ILE A 126 5.84 -6.72 -0.39
CA ILE A 126 4.40 -6.44 -0.50
C ILE A 126 3.71 -6.59 0.86
N THR A 127 4.14 -7.53 1.72
CA THR A 127 3.57 -7.73 3.06
C THR A 127 3.82 -6.53 3.98
N LEU A 128 4.95 -5.83 3.82
CA LEU A 128 5.40 -4.79 4.73
C LEU A 128 4.39 -3.66 4.98
N PRO A 129 3.79 -3.01 3.96
CA PRO A 129 2.77 -1.99 4.20
C PRO A 129 1.54 -2.56 4.92
N PHE A 130 1.05 -3.73 4.57
CA PHE A 130 -0.10 -4.35 5.25
C PHE A 130 0.21 -4.72 6.71
N PHE A 131 1.41 -5.18 7.00
CA PHE A 131 1.89 -5.42 8.36
C PHE A 131 1.87 -4.13 9.20
N LEU A 132 2.41 -3.03 8.66
CA LEU A 132 2.43 -1.74 9.36
C LEU A 132 1.02 -1.19 9.60
N ALA A 133 0.14 -1.28 8.60
CA ALA A 133 -1.26 -0.92 8.76
C ALA A 133 -1.97 -1.78 9.81
N GLY A 134 -1.73 -3.08 9.81
CA GLY A 134 -2.25 -4.00 10.81
C GLY A 134 -1.79 -3.68 12.23
N LEU A 135 -0.54 -3.22 12.42
CA LEU A 135 -0.07 -2.74 13.72
C LEU A 135 -0.86 -1.52 14.20
N ILE A 136 -1.20 -0.57 13.31
CA ILE A 136 -1.97 0.63 13.64
C ILE A 136 -3.39 0.23 14.06
N ILE A 137 -4.07 -0.53 13.21
CA ILE A 137 -5.44 -0.99 13.42
C ILE A 137 -5.52 -1.82 14.70
N GLY A 138 -4.66 -2.83 14.83
CA GLY A 138 -4.63 -3.74 15.97
C GLY A 138 -4.34 -3.04 17.30
N GLN A 139 -3.45 -2.04 17.33
CA GLN A 139 -3.19 -1.25 18.53
C GLN A 139 -4.41 -0.41 18.94
N LEU A 140 -5.12 0.20 18.00
CA LEU A 140 -6.35 0.94 18.30
C LEU A 140 -7.41 0.02 18.90
N PHE A 141 -7.63 -1.16 18.32
CA PHE A 141 -8.60 -2.12 18.85
C PHE A 141 -8.18 -2.69 20.22
N THR A 142 -6.90 -2.93 20.44
CA THR A 142 -6.37 -3.44 21.71
C THR A 142 -6.48 -2.43 22.84
N ARG A 143 -6.17 -1.14 22.56
CA ARG A 143 -6.18 -0.08 23.58
C ARG A 143 -7.58 0.43 23.92
N PHE A 144 -8.49 0.47 22.96
CA PHE A 144 -9.81 1.06 23.14
C PHE A 144 -10.95 0.02 23.10
N LYS A 145 -10.76 -1.12 23.76
CA LYS A 145 -11.72 -2.26 23.80
C LYS A 145 -13.14 -1.86 24.19
N THR A 146 -13.29 -0.88 25.08
CA THR A 146 -14.61 -0.39 25.51
C THR A 146 -15.36 0.40 24.43
N SER A 147 -14.69 0.79 23.36
CA SER A 147 -15.26 1.55 22.24
C SER A 147 -15.12 0.83 20.90
N ILE A 148 -15.04 -0.50 20.94
CA ILE A 148 -14.76 -1.35 19.77
C ILE A 148 -15.79 -1.14 18.64
N ASN A 149 -17.07 -0.98 18.97
CA ASN A 149 -18.13 -0.77 17.97
C ASN A 149 -17.93 0.53 17.19
N LYS A 150 -17.42 1.60 17.87
CA LYS A 150 -17.10 2.86 17.20
C LYS A 150 -15.90 2.72 16.30
N LEU A 151 -14.84 2.04 16.74
CA LEU A 151 -13.66 1.78 15.91
C LEU A 151 -14.03 0.95 14.70
N TYR A 152 -14.78 -0.12 14.88
CA TYR A 152 -15.24 -0.99 13.80
C TYR A 152 -16.04 -0.22 12.74
N PHE A 153 -16.92 0.70 13.17
CA PHE A 153 -17.66 1.56 12.24
C PHE A 153 -16.71 2.41 11.38
N TYR A 154 -15.69 3.07 11.98
CA TYR A 154 -14.76 3.92 11.23
C TYR A 154 -13.80 3.10 10.36
N ASP A 155 -13.43 1.90 10.77
CA ASP A 155 -12.65 0.95 10.00
C ASP A 155 -13.38 0.52 8.73
N LEU A 156 -14.61 0.01 8.87
CA LEU A 156 -15.44 -0.40 7.74
C LEU A 156 -15.79 0.77 6.82
N LEU A 157 -16.09 1.93 7.38
CA LEU A 157 -16.37 3.13 6.60
C LEU A 157 -15.14 3.55 5.78
N GLY A 158 -13.95 3.53 6.39
CA GLY A 158 -12.69 3.79 5.70
C GLY A 158 -12.43 2.79 4.58
N ALA A 159 -12.58 1.50 4.86
CA ALA A 159 -12.42 0.43 3.89
C ALA A 159 -13.37 0.60 2.68
N GLY A 160 -14.67 0.83 2.95
CA GLY A 160 -15.66 1.07 1.89
C GLY A 160 -15.35 2.30 1.04
N LEU A 161 -14.93 3.40 1.67
CA LEU A 161 -14.48 4.60 0.96
C LEU A 161 -13.22 4.33 0.13
N GLY A 162 -12.30 3.48 0.62
CA GLY A 162 -11.10 3.08 -0.11
C GLY A 162 -11.42 2.37 -1.43
N CYS A 163 -12.39 1.45 -1.41
CA CYS A 163 -12.89 0.80 -2.62
C CYS A 163 -13.48 1.81 -3.62
N PHE A 164 -14.24 2.79 -3.11
CA PHE A 164 -14.87 3.80 -3.97
C PHE A 164 -13.83 4.77 -4.56
N VAL A 165 -12.91 5.26 -3.74
CA VAL A 165 -11.83 6.19 -4.18
C VAL A 165 -10.92 5.51 -5.21
N PHE A 166 -10.62 4.22 -5.06
CA PHE A 166 -9.89 3.45 -6.06
C PHE A 166 -10.52 3.52 -7.44
N ILE A 167 -11.86 3.35 -7.55
CA ILE A 167 -12.59 3.41 -8.82
C ILE A 167 -12.45 4.78 -9.50
N LEU A 168 -12.38 5.86 -8.71
CA LEU A 168 -12.25 7.23 -9.23
C LEU A 168 -10.80 7.58 -9.62
N ILE A 169 -9.83 7.11 -8.87
CA ILE A 169 -8.41 7.47 -9.05
C ILE A 169 -7.78 6.71 -10.22
N LEU A 170 -8.11 5.43 -10.37
CA LEU A 170 -7.44 4.58 -11.35
C LEU A 170 -7.59 5.06 -12.81
N PRO A 171 -8.77 5.49 -13.28
CA PRO A 171 -8.91 6.00 -14.64
C PRO A 171 -8.16 7.31 -14.91
N VAL A 172 -7.93 8.12 -13.87
CA VAL A 172 -7.30 9.45 -14.00
C VAL A 172 -5.78 9.35 -13.90
N PHE A 173 -5.27 8.61 -12.92
CA PHE A 173 -3.84 8.58 -12.58
C PHE A 173 -3.16 7.23 -12.84
N GLY A 174 -3.91 6.23 -13.33
CA GLY A 174 -3.39 4.89 -13.58
C GLY A 174 -3.01 4.11 -12.31
N GLY A 175 -2.41 2.94 -12.52
CA GLY A 175 -1.96 2.09 -11.41
C GLY A 175 -0.89 2.75 -10.55
N SER A 176 0.09 3.38 -11.18
CA SER A 176 1.18 4.12 -10.53
C SER A 176 0.65 5.27 -9.65
N GLY A 177 -0.32 6.03 -10.19
CA GLY A 177 -0.98 7.11 -9.44
C GLY A 177 -1.85 6.59 -8.30
N GLY A 178 -2.45 5.41 -8.43
CA GLY A 178 -3.17 4.73 -7.34
C GLY A 178 -2.26 4.43 -6.14
N ILE A 179 -1.03 4.00 -6.38
CA ILE A 179 -0.01 3.79 -5.34
C ILE A 179 0.35 5.10 -4.63
N ALA A 180 0.61 6.17 -5.42
CA ALA A 180 0.90 7.49 -4.86
C ALA A 180 -0.28 8.03 -4.02
N ALA A 181 -1.51 7.89 -4.51
CA ALA A 181 -2.71 8.33 -3.81
C ALA A 181 -2.94 7.56 -2.49
N ALA A 182 -2.71 6.24 -2.46
CA ALA A 182 -2.76 5.47 -1.22
C ALA A 182 -1.74 5.98 -0.19
N SER A 183 -0.50 6.27 -0.63
CA SER A 183 0.53 6.87 0.24
C SER A 183 0.14 8.27 0.73
N ILE A 184 -0.47 9.13 -0.11
CA ILE A 184 -1.00 10.44 0.30
C ILE A 184 -2.02 10.29 1.43
N ILE A 185 -2.97 9.38 1.27
CA ILE A 185 -4.00 9.13 2.28
C ILE A 185 -3.39 8.67 3.61
N ALA A 186 -2.38 7.77 3.55
CA ALA A 186 -1.62 7.37 4.74
C ALA A 186 -0.88 8.55 5.39
N CYS A 187 -0.28 9.46 4.59
CA CYS A 187 0.34 10.67 5.10
C CYS A 187 -0.68 11.58 5.81
N LEU A 188 -1.90 11.74 5.25
CA LEU A 188 -2.98 12.47 5.92
C LEU A 188 -3.34 11.83 7.27
N GLY A 189 -3.36 10.49 7.35
CA GLY A 189 -3.50 9.77 8.61
C GLY A 189 -2.39 10.13 9.60
N THR A 190 -1.13 10.21 9.15
CA THR A 190 0.00 10.65 9.98
C THR A 190 -0.21 12.05 10.53
N LEU A 191 -0.69 13.01 9.69
CA LEU A 191 -0.98 14.38 10.13
C LEU A 191 -2.06 14.40 11.22
N VAL A 192 -3.11 13.59 11.08
CA VAL A 192 -4.19 13.47 12.07
C VAL A 192 -3.67 12.95 13.41
N PHE A 193 -2.75 11.99 13.41
CA PHE A 193 -2.15 11.46 14.65
C PHE A 193 -1.08 12.39 15.25
N ALA A 194 -0.45 13.26 14.46
CA ALA A 194 0.68 14.13 14.89
C ALA A 194 0.31 15.32 15.77
N MET A 195 -0.95 15.54 16.12
CA MET A 195 -1.42 16.76 16.78
C MET A 195 -1.05 16.90 18.28
N GLN A 196 -0.01 16.24 18.77
CA GLN A 196 0.57 16.45 20.10
C GLN A 196 2.05 16.87 19.97
N LYS A 197 2.48 17.80 20.84
CA LYS A 197 3.78 18.48 20.75
C LYS A 197 4.90 17.62 21.38
N ASN A 198 5.37 16.56 20.69
CA ASN A 198 6.50 15.76 21.12
C ASN A 198 7.53 15.66 19.98
N ARG A 199 8.85 15.69 20.29
CA ARG A 199 9.94 15.66 19.30
C ARG A 199 9.81 14.52 18.27
N ARG A 200 9.43 13.32 18.70
CA ARG A 200 9.22 12.17 17.82
C ARG A 200 8.08 12.38 16.82
N GLN A 201 7.01 13.03 17.29
CA GLN A 201 5.86 13.36 16.44
C GLN A 201 6.20 14.47 15.45
N SER A 202 7.07 15.41 15.82
CA SER A 202 7.56 16.43 14.89
C SER A 202 8.39 15.84 13.75
N ILE A 203 9.19 14.81 14.00
CA ILE A 203 9.96 14.10 12.96
C ILE A 203 9.02 13.39 11.98
N ALA A 204 8.02 12.67 12.50
CA ALA A 204 7.04 11.99 11.66
C ALA A 204 6.17 12.97 10.85
N LEU A 205 5.82 14.11 11.45
CA LEU A 205 5.11 15.20 10.77
C LEU A 205 5.94 15.77 9.61
N PHE A 206 7.20 16.08 9.86
CA PHE A 206 8.11 16.58 8.83
C PHE A 206 8.28 15.56 7.69
N GLY A 207 8.48 14.28 8.04
CA GLY A 207 8.53 13.21 7.06
C GLY A 207 7.24 13.06 6.25
N ALA A 208 6.08 13.18 6.89
CA ALA A 208 4.79 13.13 6.18
C ALA A 208 4.62 14.30 5.20
N ILE A 209 5.07 15.51 5.57
CA ILE A 209 5.03 16.67 4.68
C ILE A 209 5.95 16.46 3.47
N ILE A 210 7.18 15.97 3.67
CA ILE A 210 8.08 15.63 2.57
C ILE A 210 7.44 14.58 1.66
N MET A 211 6.88 13.51 2.24
CA MET A 211 6.23 12.46 1.46
C MET A 211 5.00 12.98 0.69
N LEU A 212 4.23 13.92 1.25
CA LEU A 212 3.12 14.56 0.53
C LEU A 212 3.62 15.36 -0.68
N LEU A 213 4.70 16.11 -0.53
CA LEU A 213 5.32 16.86 -1.64
C LEU A 213 5.86 15.90 -2.73
N LEU A 214 6.56 14.85 -2.33
CA LEU A 214 7.07 13.84 -3.25
C LEU A 214 5.93 13.12 -4.00
N ASN A 215 4.89 12.69 -3.29
CA ASN A 215 3.73 12.07 -3.92
C ASN A 215 2.96 13.04 -4.84
N GLY A 216 2.92 14.34 -4.51
CA GLY A 216 2.38 15.37 -5.41
C GLY A 216 3.17 15.46 -6.71
N ILE A 217 4.50 15.38 -6.65
CA ILE A 217 5.37 15.30 -7.84
C ILE A 217 5.10 14.00 -8.60
N PHE A 218 4.98 12.85 -7.91
CA PHE A 218 4.68 11.57 -8.55
C PHE A 218 3.34 11.58 -9.30
N LEU A 219 2.33 12.26 -8.77
CA LEU A 219 1.03 12.40 -9.44
C LEU A 219 1.07 13.29 -10.69
N SER A 220 2.08 14.14 -10.87
CA SER A 220 2.22 14.96 -12.07
C SER A 220 2.57 14.14 -13.32
N ASN A 221 3.35 13.07 -13.14
CA ASN A 221 3.67 12.10 -14.19
C ASN A 221 3.91 10.71 -13.56
N PRO A 222 2.83 9.98 -13.19
CA PRO A 222 2.94 8.76 -12.40
C PRO A 222 3.78 7.67 -13.06
N ASP A 223 3.62 7.46 -14.36
CA ASP A 223 4.32 6.40 -15.08
C ASP A 223 5.82 6.67 -15.26
N ALA A 224 6.24 7.93 -15.25
CA ALA A 224 7.65 8.28 -15.29
C ALA A 224 8.37 8.07 -13.95
N TYR A 225 7.71 8.41 -12.84
CA TYR A 225 8.31 8.31 -11.50
C TYR A 225 8.10 6.96 -10.82
N LEU A 226 6.99 6.31 -11.10
CA LEU A 226 6.60 5.01 -10.55
C LEU A 226 6.32 4.02 -11.70
N PRO A 227 7.32 3.66 -12.51
CA PRO A 227 7.11 2.79 -13.67
C PRO A 227 6.63 1.41 -13.23
N ILE A 228 5.70 0.83 -13.99
CA ILE A 228 5.25 -0.53 -13.83
C ILE A 228 6.08 -1.43 -14.74
N SER A 229 6.87 -2.33 -14.15
CA SER A 229 7.62 -3.33 -14.90
C SER A 229 6.67 -4.44 -15.36
N ILE A 230 6.61 -4.68 -16.67
CA ILE A 230 5.84 -5.77 -17.27
C ILE A 230 6.79 -6.96 -17.47
N SER A 231 6.34 -8.17 -17.08
CA SER A 231 7.11 -9.40 -17.22
C SER A 231 7.48 -9.66 -18.68
N SER A 232 8.71 -10.14 -18.92
CA SER A 232 9.22 -10.51 -20.23
C SER A 232 8.44 -11.65 -20.90
N ASN A 233 7.69 -12.44 -20.13
CA ASN A 233 6.83 -13.51 -20.65
C ASN A 233 5.52 -13.00 -21.27
N LYS A 234 5.23 -11.69 -21.18
CA LYS A 234 4.14 -11.07 -21.92
C LYS A 234 4.65 -10.55 -23.25
N VAL A 235 4.26 -11.20 -24.35
CA VAL A 235 4.61 -10.79 -25.72
C VAL A 235 4.33 -9.30 -25.94
N TYR A 236 3.18 -8.83 -25.51
CA TYR A 236 2.80 -7.42 -25.54
C TYR A 236 3.77 -6.49 -24.76
N GLY A 237 4.26 -6.93 -23.60
CA GLY A 237 5.21 -6.15 -22.80
C GLY A 237 6.56 -5.94 -23.47
N ASN A 238 7.04 -6.94 -24.20
CA ASN A 238 8.26 -6.87 -24.99
C ASN A 238 8.05 -5.98 -26.22
N TYR A 239 6.92 -6.18 -26.93
CA TYR A 239 6.58 -5.38 -28.11
C TYR A 239 6.54 -3.87 -27.81
N ILE A 240 5.91 -3.46 -26.69
CA ILE A 240 5.90 -2.04 -26.27
C ILE A 240 7.30 -1.52 -25.90
N LYS A 241 8.15 -2.36 -25.27
CA LYS A 241 9.52 -1.96 -24.94
C LYS A 241 10.37 -1.74 -26.17
N GLU A 242 10.18 -2.57 -27.20
CA GLU A 242 10.90 -2.49 -28.46
C GLU A 242 10.38 -1.37 -29.35
N ASN A 243 9.08 -1.07 -29.26
CA ASN A 243 8.40 -0.09 -30.12
C ASN A 243 7.62 0.97 -29.30
N PRO A 244 8.32 1.78 -28.46
CA PRO A 244 7.64 2.75 -27.58
C PRO A 244 6.89 3.84 -28.35
N ASP A 245 7.34 4.18 -29.56
CA ASP A 245 6.77 5.23 -30.40
C ASP A 245 5.43 4.82 -31.06
N LEU A 246 5.15 3.51 -31.12
CA LEU A 246 3.86 3.00 -31.63
C LEU A 246 2.73 3.17 -30.63
N ARG A 247 3.02 3.38 -29.33
CA ARG A 247 2.00 3.56 -28.32
C ARG A 247 1.43 4.97 -28.35
N LEU A 248 0.20 5.12 -28.84
CA LEU A 248 -0.50 6.40 -28.98
C LEU A 248 -1.10 6.87 -27.67
N GLN A 249 -1.75 5.97 -26.93
CA GLN A 249 -2.45 6.31 -25.68
C GLN A 249 -2.57 5.09 -24.77
N THR A 250 -2.45 5.34 -23.46
CA THR A 250 -2.77 4.37 -22.40
C THR A 250 -4.00 4.83 -21.64
N ARG A 251 -4.96 3.95 -21.42
CA ARG A 251 -6.11 4.20 -20.56
C ARG A 251 -6.28 3.10 -19.53
N TRP A 252 -6.46 3.51 -18.29
CA TRP A 252 -6.82 2.63 -17.21
C TRP A 252 -8.32 2.72 -16.92
N ASN A 253 -8.91 1.60 -16.54
CA ASN A 253 -10.21 1.53 -15.91
C ASN A 253 -10.15 0.57 -14.71
N SER A 254 -11.24 0.46 -13.95
CA SER A 254 -11.28 -0.39 -12.75
C SER A 254 -11.03 -1.89 -13.04
N PHE A 255 -11.10 -2.32 -14.29
CA PHE A 255 -11.00 -3.72 -14.70
C PHE A 255 -9.75 -4.03 -15.51
N SER A 256 -9.26 -3.08 -16.31
CA SER A 256 -8.17 -3.32 -17.26
C SER A 256 -7.33 -2.09 -17.53
N LYS A 257 -6.18 -2.32 -18.15
CA LYS A 257 -5.36 -1.33 -18.84
C LYS A 257 -5.51 -1.56 -20.32
N VAL A 258 -5.83 -0.53 -21.08
CA VAL A 258 -5.96 -0.55 -22.53
C VAL A 258 -4.92 0.38 -23.13
N ASP A 259 -4.08 -0.15 -24.00
CA ASP A 259 -3.12 0.64 -24.77
C ASP A 259 -3.58 0.69 -26.24
N ILE A 260 -3.60 1.88 -26.80
CA ILE A 260 -3.91 2.12 -28.22
C ILE A 260 -2.57 2.23 -28.95
N MET A 261 -2.35 1.32 -29.89
CA MET A 261 -1.14 1.28 -30.72
C MET A 261 -1.42 1.86 -32.10
N LYS A 262 -0.40 2.45 -32.69
CA LYS A 262 -0.43 2.81 -34.11
C LYS A 262 -0.33 1.51 -34.93
N ASP A 263 -1.13 1.41 -35.98
CA ASP A 263 -1.02 0.32 -36.94
C ASP A 263 0.31 0.44 -37.70
N ASP A 264 1.17 -0.56 -37.58
CA ASP A 264 2.45 -0.66 -38.26
C ASP A 264 2.35 -1.45 -39.59
N GLY A 265 1.15 -1.91 -39.90
CA GLY A 265 0.88 -2.70 -41.11
C GLY A 265 1.21 -4.18 -40.97
N GLU A 266 1.66 -4.64 -39.78
CA GLU A 266 1.78 -6.05 -39.49
C GLU A 266 0.41 -6.65 -39.11
N ASN A 267 0.13 -7.88 -39.55
CA ASN A 267 -1.15 -8.53 -39.29
C ASN A 267 -1.32 -8.78 -37.78
N VAL A 268 -2.44 -8.29 -37.23
CA VAL A 268 -2.82 -8.50 -35.83
C VAL A 268 -2.98 -9.99 -35.48
N ASP A 269 -3.19 -10.83 -36.48
CA ASP A 269 -3.37 -12.30 -36.35
C ASP A 269 -2.06 -13.03 -35.92
N ASP A 270 -0.91 -12.37 -36.02
CA ASP A 270 0.39 -12.95 -35.63
C ASP A 270 0.69 -12.80 -34.14
N TYR A 271 -0.14 -12.11 -33.37
CA TYR A 271 0.03 -11.92 -31.94
C TYR A 271 -0.94 -12.83 -31.15
N PRO A 272 -0.44 -13.85 -30.45
CA PRO A 272 -1.29 -14.68 -29.60
C PRO A 272 -1.89 -13.83 -28.46
N VAL A 273 -3.21 -13.85 -28.36
CA VAL A 273 -4.04 -13.15 -27.35
C VAL A 273 -3.82 -13.72 -25.95
#